data_1f9ab4ee6856838beef8dcb4f8074919
#
_entry.id   1f9ab4ee6856838beef8dcb4f8074919
#
_cell.length_a   1.000
_cell.length_b   1.000
_cell.length_c   1.000
_cell.angle_alpha   90.00
_cell.angle_beta   90.00
_cell.angle_gamma   90.00
#
_symmetry.space_group_name_H-M   'P 1'
#
loop_
_entity.id
_entity.type
_entity.pdbx_description
1 polymer ?
#
loop_
_entity_poly.entity_id
_entity_poly.type
_entity_poly.pdbx_seq_one_letter_code
_entity_poly.pdbx_strand_id
1 'polypeptide(L)'
;SFEPETKTVKSVQFSILGPEEIRKRSVVEITKYDTYDKDVPVVKGLFDIRMGSTEMGKICGTCNQDNINCPGHFGHVELARPVYHYHFINTLVKVLKCVCFRCSKLLIDKNDVINQDIFKLETQKRFDAVYAQCQKVDRCGKKTDEGCGCLQPDN
;
A
#
# COMPACT_ATOMS: atom_id res chain seq x y z
N SER A 1 19.44 -31.60 24.71
CA SER A 1 18.44 -30.56 24.99
C SER A 1 18.50 -29.54 23.86
N PHE A 2 17.39 -29.36 23.19
CA PHE A 2 17.27 -28.35 22.12
C PHE A 2 16.99 -27.01 22.82
N GLU A 3 17.96 -26.12 22.84
CA GLU A 3 17.74 -24.72 23.25
C GLU A 3 17.25 -23.93 22.04
N PRO A 4 16.06 -23.37 22.05
CA PRO A 4 15.59 -22.54 20.97
C PRO A 4 16.47 -21.28 20.86
N GLU A 5 16.89 -20.95 19.64
CA GLU A 5 17.66 -19.75 19.36
C GLU A 5 16.83 -18.50 19.70
N THR A 6 17.25 -17.79 20.76
CA THR A 6 16.57 -16.56 21.16
C THR A 6 17.07 -15.38 20.32
N LYS A 7 16.14 -14.64 19.69
CA LYS A 7 16.43 -13.44 18.90
C LYS A 7 15.97 -12.20 19.64
N THR A 8 16.81 -11.19 19.66
CA THR A 8 16.49 -9.89 20.26
C THR A 8 15.93 -8.97 19.18
N VAL A 9 14.76 -8.38 19.44
CA VAL A 9 14.18 -7.37 18.54
C VAL A 9 15.02 -6.08 18.63
N LYS A 10 15.61 -5.63 17.52
CA LYS A 10 16.41 -4.40 17.44
C LYS A 10 15.56 -3.18 17.11
N SER A 11 14.61 -3.32 16.24
CA SER A 11 13.74 -2.22 15.80
C SER A 11 12.42 -2.77 15.23
N VAL A 12 11.41 -1.92 15.24
CA VAL A 12 10.12 -2.16 14.58
C VAL A 12 9.90 -1.06 13.56
N GLN A 13 9.65 -1.43 12.31
CA GLN A 13 9.35 -0.51 11.23
C GLN A 13 7.90 -0.66 10.80
N PHE A 14 7.16 0.44 10.81
CA PHE A 14 5.82 0.50 10.23
C PHE A 14 5.91 0.72 8.72
N SER A 15 5.25 -0.14 7.95
CA SER A 15 5.20 -0.04 6.49
C SER A 15 3.82 -0.48 5.97
N ILE A 16 3.57 -0.23 4.69
CA ILE A 16 2.38 -0.75 4.01
C ILE A 16 2.73 -2.11 3.46
N LEU A 17 1.87 -3.10 3.74
CA LEU A 17 2.06 -4.46 3.25
C LEU A 17 1.74 -4.56 1.76
N GLY A 18 2.64 -5.14 1.01
CA GLY A 18 2.40 -5.51 -0.39
C GLY A 18 1.50 -6.74 -0.51
N PRO A 19 0.93 -7.01 -1.70
CA PRO A 19 0.02 -8.15 -1.91
C PRO A 19 0.62 -9.50 -1.52
N GLU A 20 1.90 -9.73 -1.82
CA GLU A 20 2.59 -10.97 -1.47
C GLU A 20 2.78 -11.15 0.04
N GLU A 21 3.08 -10.05 0.75
CA GLU A 21 3.22 -10.07 2.20
C GLU A 21 1.88 -10.31 2.88
N ILE A 22 0.79 -9.72 2.34
CA ILE A 22 -0.58 -9.95 2.81
C ILE A 22 -0.93 -11.43 2.67
N ARG A 23 -0.68 -12.04 1.49
CA ARG A 23 -0.95 -13.46 1.26
C ARG A 23 -0.14 -14.37 2.18
N LYS A 24 1.13 -14.06 2.42
CA LYS A 24 1.99 -14.83 3.34
C LYS A 24 1.50 -14.81 4.78
N ARG A 25 0.91 -13.70 5.24
CA ARG A 25 0.42 -13.52 6.60
C ARG A 25 -1.00 -14.01 6.78
N SER A 26 -1.75 -14.15 5.68
CA SER A 26 -3.16 -14.53 5.70
C SER A 26 -3.35 -16.02 5.97
N VAL A 27 -4.27 -16.33 6.87
CA VAL A 27 -4.67 -17.71 7.18
C VAL A 27 -5.85 -18.17 6.32
N VAL A 28 -6.55 -17.25 5.65
CA VAL A 28 -7.73 -17.56 4.84
C VAL A 28 -7.96 -16.51 3.77
N GLU A 29 -8.34 -16.99 2.58
CA GLU A 29 -8.93 -16.16 1.53
C GLU A 29 -10.44 -16.08 1.73
N ILE A 30 -10.96 -14.87 1.87
CA ILE A 30 -12.39 -14.61 2.03
C ILE A 30 -13.03 -14.51 0.65
N THR A 31 -13.97 -15.41 0.36
CA THR A 31 -14.68 -15.50 -0.93
C THR A 31 -16.17 -15.33 -0.80
N LYS A 32 -16.70 -15.32 0.42
CA LYS A 32 -18.13 -15.18 0.72
C LYS A 32 -18.36 -13.97 1.61
N TYR A 33 -19.44 -13.24 1.37
CA TYR A 33 -19.86 -12.12 2.19
C TYR A 33 -20.67 -12.54 3.42
N ASP A 34 -21.12 -13.79 3.44
CA ASP A 34 -21.93 -14.34 4.54
C ASP A 34 -21.09 -14.43 5.81
N THR A 35 -21.72 -14.15 6.95
CA THR A 35 -21.07 -14.20 8.26
C THR A 35 -21.36 -15.52 8.96
N TYR A 36 -22.64 -15.88 9.09
CA TYR A 36 -23.12 -17.07 9.77
C TYR A 36 -24.17 -17.81 8.93
N ASP A 37 -24.21 -19.13 9.09
CA ASP A 37 -25.31 -19.99 8.69
C ASP A 37 -25.78 -20.74 9.93
N LYS A 38 -27.00 -20.45 10.44
CA LYS A 38 -27.59 -21.08 11.63
C LYS A 38 -26.63 -21.13 12.82
N ASP A 39 -26.10 -19.97 13.23
CA ASP A 39 -25.16 -19.81 14.35
C ASP A 39 -23.78 -20.45 14.15
N VAL A 40 -23.44 -20.92 12.97
CA VAL A 40 -22.13 -21.43 12.60
C VAL A 40 -21.42 -20.43 11.69
N PRO A 41 -20.19 -20.01 11.99
CA PRO A 41 -19.41 -19.16 11.10
C PRO A 41 -19.19 -19.82 9.74
N VAL A 42 -19.49 -19.09 8.67
CA VAL A 42 -19.36 -19.61 7.30
C VAL A 42 -17.88 -19.73 6.94
N VAL A 43 -17.47 -20.88 6.44
CA VAL A 43 -16.11 -21.13 5.96
C VAL A 43 -15.82 -20.24 4.76
N LYS A 44 -14.67 -19.53 4.75
CA LYS A 44 -14.29 -18.47 3.80
C LYS A 44 -15.24 -17.27 3.82
N GLY A 45 -16.04 -17.10 4.85
CA GLY A 45 -16.88 -15.94 5.10
C GLY A 45 -16.17 -14.90 5.95
N LEU A 46 -16.86 -13.77 6.18
CA LEU A 46 -16.28 -12.63 6.93
C LEU A 46 -15.93 -12.93 8.39
N PHE A 47 -16.55 -13.95 9.00
CA PHE A 47 -16.27 -14.41 10.36
C PHE A 47 -15.67 -15.82 10.41
N ASP A 48 -14.88 -16.19 9.39
CA ASP A 48 -14.20 -17.50 9.38
C ASP A 48 -13.38 -17.70 10.66
N ILE A 49 -13.61 -18.81 11.34
CA ILE A 49 -13.03 -19.10 12.66
C ILE A 49 -11.50 -19.17 12.66
N ARG A 50 -10.87 -19.31 11.48
CA ARG A 50 -9.41 -19.25 11.34
C ARG A 50 -8.82 -17.87 11.58
N MET A 51 -9.61 -16.81 11.44
CA MET A 51 -9.20 -15.45 11.76
C MET A 51 -9.29 -15.13 13.27
N GLY A 52 -9.86 -16.01 14.05
CA GLY A 52 -10.11 -15.85 15.48
C GLY A 52 -11.60 -15.92 15.79
N SER A 53 -11.93 -16.00 17.06
CA SER A 53 -13.32 -16.01 17.51
C SER A 53 -13.58 -14.85 18.45
N THR A 54 -14.70 -14.16 18.25
CA THR A 54 -15.23 -13.14 19.18
C THR A 54 -16.24 -13.72 20.16
N GLU A 55 -16.67 -14.96 19.95
CA GLU A 55 -17.68 -15.62 20.76
C GLU A 55 -17.06 -16.43 21.91
N MET A 56 -17.70 -16.38 23.06
CA MET A 56 -17.31 -17.18 24.22
C MET A 56 -17.45 -18.68 23.92
N GLY A 57 -16.43 -19.46 24.32
CA GLY A 57 -16.44 -20.92 24.17
C GLY A 57 -16.09 -21.44 22.77
N LYS A 58 -15.87 -20.58 21.78
CA LYS A 58 -15.35 -21.00 20.48
C LYS A 58 -13.83 -20.89 20.43
N ILE A 59 -13.20 -21.85 19.80
CA ILE A 59 -11.74 -21.97 19.67
C ILE A 59 -11.32 -21.55 18.28
N CYS A 60 -10.26 -20.73 18.20
CA CYS A 60 -9.68 -20.31 16.93
C CYS A 60 -9.13 -21.51 16.14
N GLY A 61 -9.48 -21.61 14.85
CA GLY A 61 -9.03 -22.70 13.98
C GLY A 61 -7.55 -22.65 13.59
N THR A 62 -6.85 -21.56 13.91
CA THR A 62 -5.43 -21.37 13.56
C THR A 62 -4.51 -21.62 14.75
N CYS A 63 -4.77 -21.00 15.91
CA CYS A 63 -3.90 -21.09 17.07
C CYS A 63 -4.47 -21.97 18.21
N ASN A 64 -5.68 -22.49 18.07
CA ASN A 64 -6.40 -23.28 19.08
C ASN A 64 -6.57 -22.57 20.44
N GLN A 65 -6.54 -21.23 20.44
CA GLN A 65 -6.79 -20.42 21.61
C GLN A 65 -8.25 -19.95 21.65
N ASP A 66 -8.71 -19.60 22.84
CA ASP A 66 -10.04 -19.02 23.07
C ASP A 66 -10.09 -17.55 22.59
N ASN A 67 -11.26 -16.93 22.71
CA ASN A 67 -11.49 -15.54 22.30
C ASN A 67 -10.70 -14.50 23.13
N ILE A 68 -10.18 -14.87 24.31
CA ILE A 68 -9.40 -13.97 25.19
C ILE A 68 -7.92 -14.02 24.82
N ASN A 69 -7.40 -15.21 24.55
CA ASN A 69 -5.98 -15.46 24.32
C ASN A 69 -5.56 -15.41 22.84
N CYS A 70 -6.51 -15.55 21.91
CA CYS A 70 -6.23 -15.47 20.49
C CYS A 70 -5.97 -14.00 20.09
N PRO A 71 -4.79 -13.67 19.54
CA PRO A 71 -4.47 -12.30 19.10
C PRO A 71 -5.22 -11.89 17.84
N GLY A 72 -5.96 -12.79 17.20
CA GLY A 72 -6.52 -12.64 15.87
C GLY A 72 -5.51 -12.94 14.76
N HIS A 73 -6.01 -13.37 13.60
CA HIS A 73 -5.20 -13.70 12.43
C HIS A 73 -5.73 -13.00 11.21
N PHE A 74 -4.85 -12.59 10.31
CA PHE A 74 -5.23 -11.88 9.09
C PHE A 74 -5.87 -12.83 8.09
N GLY A 75 -7.00 -12.41 7.51
CA GLY A 75 -7.52 -12.91 6.26
C GLY A 75 -7.26 -11.91 5.13
N HIS A 76 -7.50 -12.31 3.89
CA HIS A 76 -7.42 -11.41 2.75
C HIS A 76 -8.58 -11.64 1.78
N VAL A 77 -8.83 -10.62 0.97
CA VAL A 77 -9.78 -10.66 -0.14
C VAL A 77 -9.01 -10.37 -1.43
N GLU A 78 -9.11 -11.26 -2.41
CA GLU A 78 -8.59 -10.98 -3.74
C GLU A 78 -9.59 -10.10 -4.50
N LEU A 79 -9.14 -8.91 -4.90
CA LEU A 79 -9.98 -8.00 -5.65
C LEU A 79 -9.99 -8.41 -7.13
N ALA A 80 -11.16 -8.32 -7.79
CA ALA A 80 -11.31 -8.63 -9.21
C ALA A 80 -10.45 -7.73 -10.11
N ARG A 81 -10.15 -6.51 -9.66
CA ARG A 81 -9.24 -5.56 -10.31
C ARG A 81 -8.39 -4.85 -9.27
N PRO A 82 -7.13 -4.54 -9.57
CA PRO A 82 -6.31 -3.70 -8.71
C PRO A 82 -6.97 -2.33 -8.50
N VAL A 83 -6.93 -1.84 -7.26
CA VAL A 83 -7.40 -0.51 -6.90
C VAL A 83 -6.29 0.28 -6.23
N TYR A 84 -6.29 1.58 -6.41
CA TYR A 84 -5.34 2.44 -5.70
C TYR A 84 -5.69 2.50 -4.21
N HIS A 85 -4.65 2.55 -3.38
CA HIS A 85 -4.83 2.70 -1.95
C HIS A 85 -5.41 4.08 -1.64
N TYR A 86 -6.62 4.13 -1.09
CA TYR A 86 -7.39 5.37 -0.93
C TYR A 86 -6.71 6.44 -0.05
N HIS A 87 -5.91 6.05 0.96
CA HIS A 87 -5.15 6.99 1.79
C HIS A 87 -4.06 7.73 0.99
N PHE A 88 -3.59 7.17 -0.13
CA PHE A 88 -2.50 7.72 -0.93
C PHE A 88 -2.96 8.30 -2.27
N ILE A 89 -4.26 8.38 -2.51
CA ILE A 89 -4.80 8.87 -3.78
C ILE A 89 -4.32 10.30 -4.08
N ASN A 90 -4.31 11.17 -3.08
CA ASN A 90 -3.84 12.55 -3.25
C ASN A 90 -2.34 12.62 -3.57
N THR A 91 -1.54 11.78 -2.93
CA THR A 91 -0.09 11.67 -3.23
C THR A 91 0.13 11.10 -4.62
N LEU A 92 -0.64 10.09 -5.01
CA LEU A 92 -0.60 9.51 -6.35
C LEU A 92 -0.91 10.56 -7.43
N VAL A 93 -1.98 11.35 -7.25
CA VAL A 93 -2.33 12.44 -8.18
C VAL A 93 -1.19 13.45 -8.30
N LYS A 94 -0.55 13.85 -7.19
CA LYS A 94 0.62 14.73 -7.24
C LYS A 94 1.80 14.11 -8.02
N VAL A 95 2.06 12.81 -7.83
CA VAL A 95 3.11 12.09 -8.59
C VAL A 95 2.78 12.05 -10.07
N LEU A 96 1.53 11.72 -10.43
CA LEU A 96 1.08 11.68 -11.83
C LEU A 96 1.17 13.05 -12.50
N LYS A 97 0.96 14.15 -11.77
CA LYS A 97 1.14 15.52 -12.27
C LYS A 97 2.61 15.92 -12.49
N CYS A 98 3.55 15.15 -11.97
CA CYS A 98 4.99 15.39 -12.21
C CYS A 98 5.51 14.72 -13.48
N VAL A 99 4.76 13.77 -14.06
CA VAL A 99 5.19 12.99 -15.23
C VAL A 99 4.24 13.17 -16.39
N CYS A 100 4.78 13.13 -17.60
CA CYS A 100 3.97 13.21 -18.81
C CYS A 100 3.10 11.95 -18.96
N PHE A 101 1.79 12.10 -19.16
CA PHE A 101 0.86 10.98 -19.30
C PHE A 101 1.12 10.14 -20.57
N ARG A 102 1.80 10.69 -21.60
CA ARG A 102 2.07 10.01 -22.86
C ARG A 102 3.40 9.27 -22.88
N CYS A 103 4.48 9.92 -22.43
CA CYS A 103 5.84 9.35 -22.53
C CYS A 103 6.44 8.99 -21.15
N SER A 104 5.74 9.24 -20.07
CA SER A 104 6.16 8.96 -18.68
C SER A 104 7.46 9.64 -18.24
N LYS A 105 7.96 10.62 -19.02
CA LYS A 105 9.13 11.41 -18.63
C LYS A 105 8.74 12.48 -17.63
N LEU A 106 9.68 12.83 -16.74
CA LEU A 106 9.53 13.94 -15.81
C LEU A 106 9.32 15.24 -16.58
N LEU A 107 8.41 16.11 -16.11
CA LEU A 107 8.07 17.37 -16.80
C LEU A 107 9.09 18.49 -16.62
N ILE A 108 10.05 18.32 -15.71
CA ILE A 108 11.16 19.26 -15.48
C ILE A 108 12.51 18.63 -15.82
N ASP A 109 13.51 19.45 -16.15
CA ASP A 109 14.85 18.97 -16.43
C ASP A 109 15.54 18.51 -15.13
N LYS A 110 16.31 17.43 -15.24
CA LYS A 110 17.19 16.96 -14.15
C LYS A 110 18.22 18.01 -13.76
N ASN A 111 18.71 18.78 -14.73
CA ASN A 111 19.67 19.85 -14.49
C ASN A 111 19.08 20.99 -13.65
N ASP A 112 17.82 21.36 -13.87
CA ASP A 112 17.13 22.35 -13.04
C ASP A 112 17.01 21.88 -11.59
N VAL A 113 16.76 20.60 -11.37
CA VAL A 113 16.67 19.97 -10.04
C VAL A 113 18.04 19.96 -9.35
N ILE A 114 19.11 19.69 -10.10
CA ILE A 114 20.49 19.67 -9.59
C ILE A 114 20.93 21.10 -9.24
N ASN A 115 20.73 22.06 -10.16
CA ASN A 115 21.16 23.46 -10.00
C ASN A 115 20.48 24.17 -8.82
N GLN A 116 19.28 23.73 -8.42
CA GLN A 116 18.56 24.27 -7.28
C GLN A 116 18.79 23.50 -5.97
N ASP A 117 19.79 22.62 -5.94
CA ASP A 117 20.13 21.80 -4.77
C ASP A 117 18.96 21.00 -4.18
N ILE A 118 17.93 20.73 -4.99
CA ILE A 118 16.71 20.03 -4.56
C ILE A 118 17.02 18.62 -4.04
N PHE A 119 18.07 17.98 -4.56
CA PHE A 119 18.53 16.68 -4.07
C PHE A 119 19.04 16.69 -2.63
N LYS A 120 19.51 17.84 -2.12
CA LYS A 120 19.96 17.99 -0.74
C LYS A 120 18.83 18.09 0.27
N LEU A 121 17.60 18.31 -0.21
CA LEU A 121 16.43 18.39 0.66
C LEU A 121 15.99 17.02 1.17
N GLU A 122 15.36 17.00 2.34
CA GLU A 122 14.66 15.84 2.87
C GLU A 122 13.58 15.36 1.90
N THR A 123 13.26 14.07 1.94
CA THR A 123 12.39 13.40 0.96
C THR A 123 11.07 14.14 0.70
N GLN A 124 10.37 14.58 1.75
CA GLN A 124 9.09 15.29 1.59
C GLN A 124 9.28 16.68 0.96
N LYS A 125 10.22 17.46 1.46
CA LYS A 125 10.52 18.80 0.93
C LYS A 125 10.99 18.75 -0.53
N ARG A 126 11.77 17.72 -0.87
CA ARG A 126 12.21 17.44 -2.24
C ARG A 126 11.02 17.19 -3.16
N PHE A 127 10.10 16.33 -2.75
CA PHE A 127 8.90 16.04 -3.52
C PHE A 127 8.04 17.28 -3.75
N ASP A 128 7.80 18.07 -2.70
CA ASP A 128 7.00 19.30 -2.79
C ASP A 128 7.65 20.34 -3.71
N ALA A 129 8.98 20.47 -3.68
CA ALA A 129 9.73 21.36 -4.56
C ALA A 129 9.63 20.93 -6.03
N VAL A 130 9.79 19.63 -6.33
CA VAL A 130 9.62 19.08 -7.67
C VAL A 130 8.19 19.28 -8.17
N TYR A 131 7.20 18.98 -7.34
CA TYR A 131 5.80 19.14 -7.68
C TYR A 131 5.43 20.60 -8.02
N ALA A 132 5.91 21.55 -7.20
CA ALA A 132 5.66 22.99 -7.43
C ALA A 132 6.24 23.50 -8.77
N GLN A 133 7.32 22.88 -9.25
CA GLN A 133 7.89 23.21 -10.56
C GLN A 133 7.12 22.54 -11.71
N CYS A 134 6.75 21.28 -11.53
CA CYS A 134 6.00 20.52 -12.55
C CYS A 134 4.63 21.14 -12.83
N GLN A 135 3.95 21.70 -11.82
CA GLN A 135 2.66 22.37 -11.98
C GLN A 135 2.69 23.56 -12.96
N LYS A 136 3.85 24.17 -13.22
CA LYS A 136 4.03 25.30 -14.12
C LYS A 136 4.25 24.88 -15.57
N VAL A 137 4.28 23.58 -15.83
CA VAL A 137 4.60 23.01 -17.14
C VAL A 137 3.33 22.47 -17.78
N ASP A 138 2.86 23.15 -18.80
CA ASP A 138 1.67 22.81 -19.59
C ASP A 138 1.95 21.83 -20.74
N ARG A 139 3.21 21.74 -21.20
CA ARG A 139 3.62 20.90 -22.33
C ARG A 139 4.91 20.13 -22.01
N CYS A 140 4.90 18.84 -22.28
CA CYS A 140 6.09 18.00 -22.14
C CYS A 140 7.20 18.44 -23.08
N GLY A 141 8.40 18.66 -22.57
CA GLY A 141 9.54 19.14 -23.37
C GLY A 141 9.63 20.67 -23.52
N LYS A 142 8.77 21.44 -22.85
CA LYS A 142 8.89 22.91 -22.85
C LYS A 142 10.18 23.38 -22.18
N LYS A 143 10.68 22.60 -21.21
CA LYS A 143 11.94 22.87 -20.49
C LYS A 143 12.99 21.78 -20.70
N THR A 144 12.73 20.78 -21.52
CA THR A 144 13.64 19.67 -21.78
C THR A 144 13.67 19.37 -23.27
N ASP A 145 14.84 19.19 -23.85
CA ASP A 145 14.99 18.84 -25.27
C ASP A 145 14.48 17.43 -25.61
N GLU A 146 14.21 16.63 -24.62
CA GLU A 146 13.81 15.21 -24.76
C GLU A 146 12.30 14.96 -24.61
N GLY A 147 11.47 15.97 -24.59
CA GLY A 147 10.03 15.82 -24.40
C GLY A 147 9.28 15.34 -25.64
N CYS A 148 8.09 14.76 -25.46
CA CYS A 148 7.23 14.34 -26.58
C CYS A 148 6.37 15.48 -27.15
N GLY A 149 6.47 16.71 -26.65
CA GLY A 149 5.70 17.87 -27.08
C GLY A 149 4.21 17.85 -26.70
N CYS A 150 3.74 16.83 -25.99
CA CYS A 150 2.32 16.67 -25.68
C CYS A 150 1.84 17.68 -24.64
N LEU A 151 0.64 18.25 -24.87
CA LEU A 151 -0.04 19.07 -23.87
C LEU A 151 -0.45 18.20 -22.68
N GLN A 152 -0.24 18.71 -21.47
CA GLN A 152 -0.68 17.97 -20.27
C GLN A 152 -2.17 18.21 -20.03
N PRO A 153 -2.89 17.25 -19.40
CA PRO A 153 -4.29 17.42 -19.05
C PRO A 153 -4.48 18.61 -18.12
N ASP A 154 -5.54 19.37 -18.32
CA ASP A 154 -5.97 20.44 -17.40
C ASP A 154 -6.38 19.84 -16.06
N ASN A 155 -6.22 20.65 -14.99
CA ASN A 155 -6.53 20.23 -13.61
C ASN A 155 -8.02 20.09 -13.34
#